data_04aac6d4ce14acfc00e6521a6b60fe49
#
_entry.id   04aac6d4ce14acfc00e6521a6b60fe49
#
_cell.length_a   1.000
_cell.length_b   1.000
_cell.length_c   1.000
_cell.angle_alpha   90.00
_cell.angle_beta   90.00
_cell.angle_gamma   90.00
#
_symmetry.space_group_name_H-M   'P 1'
#
loop_
_entity.id
_entity.type
_entity.pdbx_description
1 polymer ?
#
loop_
_entity_poly.entity_id
_entity_poly.type
_entity_poly.pdbx_seq_one_letter_code
_entity_poly.pdbx_strand_id
1 'polypeptide(L)'
;LNSSHVEISYAVFCLKKNLKVDQVTPLVASFENLWQDNRSQEIDNDWLVDYRRSRPASIARPNPEVIIEPPIQPVAPRPIQKEALTALEDTRIEGYKKGLVVMATGLGKTWLAAFDTARPGFRRVLFVAHREEILRQSRDIFRKVHPEASLGLFYGGEKTPNADVVFASIQTLTRHYHQFDADRFDYLVVDEFHHATAPSYQRVIDYFDPDFLLGLTATPDRTDGADLLVLCGDNLVFDCNMTEGIVRKELCPFQYWGIKDVVDYAPIPWRNGRRFDPQALTKAVETQERAAQ
;
A
#
# COMPACT_ATOMS: atom_id res chain seq x y z
N LEU A 1 -30.05 -20.28 -0.62
CA LEU A 1 -28.79 -19.88 0.08
C LEU A 1 -29.17 -19.03 1.27
N ASN A 2 -28.92 -19.52 2.49
CA ASN A 2 -29.34 -18.84 3.71
C ASN A 2 -28.59 -17.52 3.89
N SER A 3 -29.31 -16.41 4.00
CA SER A 3 -28.80 -15.06 4.29
C SER A 3 -27.86 -15.00 5.52
N SER A 4 -28.03 -15.93 6.45
CA SER A 4 -27.22 -16.04 7.67
C SER A 4 -25.71 -16.28 7.43
N HIS A 5 -25.32 -16.93 6.32
CA HIS A 5 -23.91 -17.22 6.04
C HIS A 5 -23.18 -16.05 5.38
N VAL A 6 -23.89 -15.24 4.61
CA VAL A 6 -23.38 -13.99 4.06
C VAL A 6 -23.14 -12.98 5.19
N GLU A 7 -24.08 -12.92 6.15
CA GLU A 7 -23.96 -12.08 7.34
C GLU A 7 -22.73 -12.41 8.19
N ILE A 8 -22.37 -13.70 8.34
CA ILE A 8 -21.24 -14.13 9.16
C ILE A 8 -19.89 -13.76 8.51
N SER A 9 -19.70 -14.04 7.22
CA SER A 9 -18.48 -13.66 6.51
C SER A 9 -18.29 -12.15 6.48
N TYR A 10 -19.38 -11.42 6.38
CA TYR A 10 -19.41 -9.98 6.36
C TYR A 10 -19.18 -9.37 7.76
N ALA A 11 -19.79 -9.95 8.79
CA ALA A 11 -19.55 -9.59 10.18
C ALA A 11 -18.07 -9.75 10.56
N VAL A 12 -17.39 -10.80 10.08
CA VAL A 12 -15.94 -11.00 10.25
C VAL A 12 -15.12 -9.92 9.56
N PHE A 13 -15.51 -9.52 8.35
CA PHE A 13 -14.85 -8.43 7.64
C PHE A 13 -15.04 -7.09 8.37
N CYS A 14 -16.25 -6.80 8.84
CA CYS A 14 -16.58 -5.57 9.54
C CYS A 14 -15.96 -5.48 10.93
N LEU A 15 -15.92 -6.58 11.66
CA LEU A 15 -15.22 -6.67 12.94
C LEU A 15 -13.71 -6.48 12.80
N LYS A 16 -13.10 -6.96 11.72
CA LYS A 16 -11.68 -6.70 11.40
C LYS A 16 -11.40 -5.22 11.11
N LYS A 17 -12.42 -4.47 10.67
CA LYS A 17 -12.31 -3.04 10.28
C LYS A 17 -12.84 -2.08 11.34
N ASN A 18 -13.35 -2.55 12.50
CA ASN A 18 -14.01 -1.72 13.53
C ASN A 18 -15.14 -0.84 12.99
N LEU A 19 -15.85 -1.29 11.96
CA LEU A 19 -16.96 -0.54 11.36
C LEU A 19 -18.19 -0.58 12.29
N LYS A 20 -18.87 0.55 12.42
CA LYS A 20 -20.15 0.62 13.14
C LYS A 20 -21.27 -0.01 12.31
N VAL A 21 -22.35 -0.46 12.96
CA VAL A 21 -23.48 -1.16 12.32
C VAL A 21 -24.11 -0.35 11.19
N ASP A 22 -24.20 0.96 11.35
CA ASP A 22 -24.71 1.91 10.35
C ASP A 22 -23.83 2.03 9.09
N GLN A 23 -22.54 1.77 9.22
CA GLN A 23 -21.59 1.75 8.10
C GLN A 23 -21.59 0.40 7.36
N VAL A 24 -22.08 -0.66 8.03
CA VAL A 24 -22.08 -2.02 7.52
C VAL A 24 -23.28 -2.28 6.61
N THR A 25 -24.44 -1.76 6.96
CA THR A 25 -25.72 -2.01 6.25
C THR A 25 -25.68 -1.67 4.76
N PRO A 26 -25.13 -0.49 4.32
CA PRO A 26 -25.02 -0.18 2.89
C PRO A 26 -24.07 -1.11 2.13
N LEU A 27 -23.03 -1.59 2.80
CA LEU A 27 -22.06 -2.50 2.21
C LEU A 27 -22.65 -3.92 2.04
N VAL A 28 -23.46 -4.39 3.01
CA VAL A 28 -24.21 -5.65 2.89
C VAL A 28 -25.17 -5.59 1.72
N ALA A 29 -25.96 -4.52 1.63
CA ALA A 29 -26.91 -4.34 0.52
C ALA A 29 -26.20 -4.30 -0.85
N SER A 30 -25.04 -3.64 -0.92
CA SER A 30 -24.23 -3.63 -2.15
C SER A 30 -23.69 -5.00 -2.50
N PHE A 31 -23.26 -5.78 -1.51
CA PHE A 31 -22.78 -7.14 -1.72
C PHE A 31 -23.92 -8.08 -2.15
N GLU A 32 -25.09 -8.00 -1.51
CA GLU A 32 -26.27 -8.79 -1.89
C GLU A 32 -26.72 -8.47 -3.32
N ASN A 33 -26.71 -7.19 -3.71
CA ASN A 33 -27.00 -6.79 -5.07
C ASN A 33 -26.01 -7.36 -6.10
N LEU A 34 -24.71 -7.37 -5.76
CA LEU A 34 -23.68 -7.97 -6.60
C LEU A 34 -23.84 -9.50 -6.67
N TRP A 35 -24.22 -10.14 -5.57
CA TRP A 35 -24.44 -11.58 -5.52
C TRP A 35 -25.68 -12.04 -6.31
N GLN A 36 -26.73 -11.21 -6.34
CA GLN A 36 -27.95 -11.47 -7.10
C GLN A 36 -27.85 -11.04 -8.57
N ASP A 37 -26.76 -10.36 -8.96
CA ASP A 37 -26.53 -9.99 -10.36
C ASP A 37 -26.42 -11.25 -11.22
N ASN A 38 -27.15 -11.27 -12.34
CA ASN A 38 -27.18 -12.40 -13.27
C ASN A 38 -25.81 -12.71 -13.92
N ARG A 39 -24.81 -11.83 -13.73
CA ARG A 39 -23.42 -12.01 -14.15
C ARG A 39 -22.58 -12.71 -13.09
N SER A 40 -23.11 -12.88 -11.86
CA SER A 40 -22.43 -13.62 -10.80
C SER A 40 -22.67 -15.11 -11.00
N GLN A 41 -21.59 -15.89 -11.07
CA GLN A 41 -21.64 -17.34 -11.26
C GLN A 41 -20.92 -18.04 -10.10
N GLU A 42 -21.46 -19.19 -9.70
CA GLU A 42 -20.76 -20.07 -8.77
C GLU A 42 -19.57 -20.73 -9.50
N ILE A 43 -18.41 -20.75 -8.85
CA ILE A 43 -17.25 -21.46 -9.40
C ILE A 43 -17.44 -22.95 -9.13
N ASP A 44 -17.77 -23.68 -10.17
CA ASP A 44 -17.86 -25.13 -10.16
C ASP A 44 -16.71 -25.78 -10.98
N ASN A 45 -16.72 -27.11 -11.04
CA ASN A 45 -15.71 -27.84 -11.81
C ASN A 45 -15.79 -27.56 -13.32
N ASP A 46 -16.98 -27.29 -13.86
CA ASP A 46 -17.16 -26.98 -15.27
C ASP A 46 -16.57 -25.62 -15.61
N TRP A 47 -16.77 -24.62 -14.74
CA TRP A 47 -16.11 -23.33 -14.85
C TRP A 47 -14.58 -23.45 -14.82
N LEU A 48 -14.03 -24.30 -13.94
CA LEU A 48 -12.57 -24.54 -13.87
C LEU A 48 -12.04 -25.18 -15.16
N VAL A 49 -12.80 -26.07 -15.78
CA VAL A 49 -12.44 -26.70 -17.07
C VAL A 49 -12.44 -25.65 -18.18
N ASP A 50 -13.47 -24.80 -18.25
CA ASP A 50 -13.57 -23.76 -19.26
C ASP A 50 -12.52 -22.66 -19.07
N TYR A 51 -12.20 -22.29 -17.84
CA TYR A 51 -11.10 -21.40 -17.51
C TYR A 51 -9.75 -21.97 -17.98
N ARG A 52 -9.51 -23.27 -17.76
CA ARG A 52 -8.27 -23.92 -18.24
C ARG A 52 -8.21 -23.99 -19.76
N ARG A 53 -9.36 -24.15 -20.43
CA ARG A 53 -9.44 -24.13 -21.90
C ARG A 53 -9.23 -22.75 -22.49
N SER A 54 -9.77 -21.74 -21.86
CA SER A 54 -9.65 -20.34 -22.31
C SER A 54 -8.29 -19.73 -21.99
N ARG A 55 -7.51 -20.39 -21.13
CA ARG A 55 -6.15 -19.96 -20.84
C ARG A 55 -5.30 -20.13 -22.11
N PRO A 56 -4.74 -19.05 -22.69
CA PRO A 56 -3.82 -19.23 -23.80
C PRO A 56 -2.76 -20.23 -23.40
N ALA A 57 -2.53 -21.25 -24.25
CA ALA A 57 -1.43 -22.19 -24.09
C ALA A 57 -0.18 -21.35 -23.76
N SER A 58 0.53 -21.73 -22.71
CA SER A 58 1.65 -20.95 -22.15
C SER A 58 2.40 -20.31 -23.30
N ILE A 59 2.48 -18.98 -23.30
CA ILE A 59 3.33 -18.26 -24.25
C ILE A 59 4.66 -18.99 -24.20
N ALA A 60 5.02 -19.66 -25.32
CA ALA A 60 6.28 -20.38 -25.42
C ALA A 60 7.36 -19.42 -24.94
N ARG A 61 8.12 -19.81 -23.92
CA ARG A 61 9.19 -18.97 -23.42
C ARG A 61 10.04 -18.61 -24.62
N PRO A 62 10.24 -17.32 -24.94
CA PRO A 62 11.08 -16.96 -26.07
C PRO A 62 12.44 -17.67 -25.87
N ASN A 63 12.96 -18.21 -26.97
CA ASN A 63 14.26 -18.85 -26.99
C ASN A 63 15.29 -17.95 -26.28
N PRO A 64 16.00 -18.40 -25.24
CA PRO A 64 16.92 -17.55 -24.48
C PRO A 64 18.09 -16.99 -25.30
N GLU A 65 18.26 -17.40 -26.56
CA GLU A 65 19.39 -16.97 -27.39
C GLU A 65 19.25 -15.59 -28.04
N VAL A 66 18.09 -14.92 -27.98
CA VAL A 66 17.95 -13.55 -28.51
C VAL A 66 17.02 -12.75 -27.60
N ILE A 67 17.43 -12.46 -26.39
CA ILE A 67 16.83 -11.35 -25.63
C ILE A 67 17.54 -10.07 -26.14
N ILE A 68 17.00 -9.45 -27.19
CA ILE A 68 17.30 -8.04 -27.43
C ILE A 68 16.57 -7.30 -26.32
N GLU A 69 17.31 -6.92 -25.27
CA GLU A 69 16.75 -5.99 -24.27
C GLU A 69 16.29 -4.75 -25.02
N PRO A 70 15.01 -4.36 -24.91
CA PRO A 70 14.57 -3.11 -25.52
C PRO A 70 15.45 -2.00 -24.96
N PRO A 71 15.82 -1.01 -25.77
CA PRO A 71 16.65 0.10 -25.31
C PRO A 71 16.00 0.66 -24.04
N ILE A 72 16.81 0.89 -23.01
CA ILE A 72 16.37 1.44 -21.72
C ILE A 72 15.76 2.79 -22.02
N GLN A 73 14.43 2.85 -22.12
CA GLN A 73 13.74 4.12 -22.29
C GLN A 73 13.90 4.91 -20.98
N PRO A 74 14.21 6.20 -21.06
CA PRO A 74 14.27 7.04 -19.88
C PRO A 74 12.92 6.93 -19.15
N VAL A 75 12.99 6.64 -17.87
CA VAL A 75 11.79 6.47 -17.06
C VAL A 75 11.12 7.84 -16.91
N ALA A 76 9.87 7.93 -17.33
CA ALA A 76 9.08 9.15 -17.27
C ALA A 76 7.84 8.95 -16.37
N PRO A 77 7.40 10.00 -15.65
CA PRO A 77 6.21 9.92 -14.84
C PRO A 77 4.95 9.73 -15.70
N ARG A 78 4.04 8.88 -15.23
CA ARG A 78 2.71 8.67 -15.84
C ARG A 78 1.84 9.94 -15.71
N PRO A 79 0.76 10.08 -16.49
CA PRO A 79 -0.10 11.27 -16.42
C PRO A 79 -0.55 11.61 -15.01
N ILE A 80 -1.04 10.64 -14.24
CA ILE A 80 -1.47 10.83 -12.85
C ILE A 80 -0.33 11.27 -11.93
N GLN A 81 0.87 10.75 -12.15
CA GLN A 81 2.04 11.16 -11.38
C GLN A 81 2.47 12.60 -11.73
N LYS A 82 2.31 13.02 -12.99
CA LYS A 82 2.59 14.41 -13.39
C LYS A 82 1.65 15.39 -12.68
N GLU A 83 0.35 15.06 -12.59
CA GLU A 83 -0.63 15.86 -11.86
C GLU A 83 -0.23 15.97 -10.37
N ALA A 84 0.09 14.85 -9.74
CA ALA A 84 0.54 14.84 -8.34
C ALA A 84 1.86 15.60 -8.14
N LEU A 85 2.81 15.52 -9.09
CA LEU A 85 4.06 16.27 -9.05
C LEU A 85 3.83 17.78 -9.17
N THR A 86 2.88 18.20 -10.00
CA THR A 86 2.49 19.60 -10.11
C THR A 86 1.86 20.10 -8.81
N ALA A 87 0.93 19.34 -8.22
CA ALA A 87 0.32 19.67 -6.94
C ALA A 87 1.35 19.76 -5.79
N LEU A 88 2.37 18.90 -5.79
CA LEU A 88 3.48 18.96 -4.83
C LEU A 88 4.34 20.22 -5.01
N GLU A 89 4.54 20.67 -6.25
CA GLU A 89 5.24 21.91 -6.53
C GLU A 89 4.46 23.13 -6.06
N ASP A 90 3.18 23.19 -6.43
CA ASP A 90 2.28 24.29 -6.03
C ASP A 90 2.22 24.41 -4.50
N THR A 91 2.06 23.29 -3.79
CA THR A 91 2.09 23.23 -2.33
C THR A 91 3.36 23.84 -1.72
N ARG A 92 4.53 23.58 -2.29
CA ARG A 92 5.80 24.16 -1.82
C ARG A 92 5.92 25.65 -2.15
N ILE A 93 5.39 26.08 -3.30
CA ILE A 93 5.32 27.50 -3.68
C ILE A 93 4.42 28.27 -2.70
N GLU A 94 3.33 27.64 -2.24
CA GLU A 94 2.44 28.19 -1.20
C GLU A 94 3.09 28.23 0.19
N GLY A 95 4.25 27.64 0.36
CA GLY A 95 5.04 27.68 1.60
C GLY A 95 4.78 26.52 2.57
N TYR A 96 4.03 25.49 2.15
CA TYR A 96 3.85 24.30 2.97
C TYR A 96 5.15 23.48 3.03
N LYS A 97 5.50 23.04 4.23
CA LYS A 97 6.66 22.17 4.48
C LYS A 97 6.30 20.69 4.62
N LYS A 98 5.04 20.35 4.59
CA LYS A 98 4.53 19.00 4.74
C LYS A 98 3.36 18.79 3.80
N GLY A 99 3.21 17.57 3.27
CA GLY A 99 2.07 17.23 2.43
C GLY A 99 1.73 15.75 2.45
N LEU A 100 0.44 15.45 2.39
CA LEU A 100 -0.09 14.09 2.27
C LEU A 100 -0.51 13.83 0.83
N VAL A 101 -0.03 12.74 0.26
CA VAL A 101 -0.49 12.21 -1.02
C VAL A 101 -1.18 10.86 -0.79
N VAL A 102 -2.44 10.80 -1.19
CA VAL A 102 -3.26 9.60 -1.15
C VAL A 102 -3.34 9.05 -2.57
N MET A 103 -2.76 7.89 -2.80
CA MET A 103 -2.82 7.21 -4.10
C MET A 103 -3.05 5.72 -3.89
N ALA A 104 -4.02 5.14 -4.59
CA ALA A 104 -4.29 3.71 -4.53
C ALA A 104 -3.04 2.88 -4.87
N THR A 105 -3.00 1.65 -4.35
CA THR A 105 -1.96 0.68 -4.70
C THR A 105 -1.92 0.47 -6.22
N GLY A 106 -0.72 0.44 -6.80
CA GLY A 106 -0.53 0.30 -8.25
C GLY A 106 -0.40 1.62 -9.02
N LEU A 107 -0.77 2.77 -8.45
CA LEU A 107 -0.61 4.08 -9.07
C LEU A 107 0.84 4.60 -9.03
N GLY A 108 1.72 3.93 -8.28
CA GLY A 108 3.16 4.19 -8.30
C GLY A 108 3.61 5.31 -7.35
N LYS A 109 3.15 5.28 -6.08
CA LYS A 109 3.56 6.20 -5.02
C LYS A 109 5.09 6.33 -4.88
N THR A 110 5.79 5.21 -4.88
CA THR A 110 7.26 5.18 -4.77
C THR A 110 7.95 5.87 -5.95
N TRP A 111 7.41 5.69 -7.17
CA TRP A 111 7.87 6.40 -8.36
C TRP A 111 7.63 7.90 -8.24
N LEU A 112 6.46 8.30 -7.72
CA LEU A 112 6.15 9.71 -7.46
C LEU A 112 7.21 10.33 -6.53
N ALA A 113 7.52 9.67 -5.41
CA ALA A 113 8.55 10.15 -4.49
C ALA A 113 9.93 10.23 -5.17
N ALA A 114 10.31 9.24 -5.98
CA ALA A 114 11.57 9.27 -6.69
C ALA A 114 11.64 10.43 -7.69
N PHE A 115 10.59 10.70 -8.45
CA PHE A 115 10.55 11.83 -9.38
C PHE A 115 10.53 13.18 -8.67
N ASP A 116 9.80 13.29 -7.57
CA ASP A 116 9.73 14.56 -6.84
C ASP A 116 11.06 14.92 -6.18
N THR A 117 11.75 13.92 -5.63
CA THR A 117 13.09 14.11 -5.04
C THR A 117 14.20 14.33 -6.07
N ALA A 118 13.96 14.08 -7.36
CA ALA A 118 14.91 14.37 -8.43
C ALA A 118 14.92 15.85 -8.85
N ARG A 119 14.03 16.66 -8.30
CA ARG A 119 13.96 18.09 -8.60
C ARG A 119 15.16 18.84 -8.00
N PRO A 120 15.58 19.94 -8.61
CA PRO A 120 16.63 20.79 -8.03
C PRO A 120 16.26 21.28 -6.62
N GLY A 121 17.19 21.18 -5.69
CA GLY A 121 17.01 21.62 -4.31
C GLY A 121 17.08 20.49 -3.29
N PHE A 122 16.72 19.27 -3.66
CA PHE A 122 16.79 18.13 -2.75
C PHE A 122 18.00 17.25 -3.08
N ARG A 123 18.92 17.11 -2.14
CA ARG A 123 20.16 16.32 -2.32
C ARG A 123 20.24 15.16 -1.34
N ARG A 124 19.62 15.31 -0.16
CA ARG A 124 19.72 14.35 0.94
C ARG A 124 18.31 13.91 1.32
N VAL A 125 17.98 12.69 0.97
CA VAL A 125 16.62 12.14 1.12
C VAL A 125 16.63 11.02 2.15
N LEU A 126 15.68 11.04 3.07
CA LEU A 126 15.37 9.93 3.95
C LEU A 126 14.03 9.31 3.52
N PHE A 127 14.05 8.04 3.14
CA PHE A 127 12.86 7.25 2.81
C PHE A 127 12.59 6.26 3.94
N VAL A 128 11.43 6.38 4.58
CA VAL A 128 11.04 5.56 5.74
C VAL A 128 9.90 4.64 5.39
N ALA A 129 10.06 3.34 5.68
CA ALA A 129 9.00 2.34 5.58
C ALA A 129 9.13 1.32 6.73
N HIS A 130 8.10 0.47 6.88
CA HIS A 130 8.10 -0.52 7.97
C HIS A 130 8.63 -1.90 7.55
N ARG A 131 8.69 -2.22 6.25
CA ARG A 131 9.14 -3.52 5.72
C ARG A 131 10.42 -3.37 4.89
N GLU A 132 11.34 -4.28 5.11
CA GLU A 132 12.64 -4.31 4.40
C GLU A 132 12.47 -4.53 2.89
N GLU A 133 11.49 -5.35 2.49
CA GLU A 133 11.19 -5.61 1.08
C GLU A 133 10.79 -4.31 0.35
N ILE A 134 9.99 -3.46 1.01
CA ILE A 134 9.59 -2.16 0.45
C ILE A 134 10.82 -1.27 0.27
N LEU A 135 11.73 -1.24 1.26
CA LEU A 135 12.94 -0.42 1.18
C LEU A 135 13.85 -0.84 0.02
N ARG A 136 14.04 -2.15 -0.19
CA ARG A 136 14.83 -2.68 -1.32
C ARG A 136 14.19 -2.34 -2.66
N GLN A 137 12.88 -2.57 -2.80
CA GLN A 137 12.14 -2.21 -4.02
C GLN A 137 12.18 -0.70 -4.29
N SER A 138 12.02 0.12 -3.25
CA SER A 138 12.10 1.58 -3.37
C SER A 138 13.48 2.04 -3.81
N ARG A 139 14.54 1.48 -3.23
CA ARG A 139 15.92 1.76 -3.65
C ARG A 139 16.13 1.44 -5.14
N ASP A 140 15.62 0.30 -5.61
CA ASP A 140 15.77 -0.10 -7.01
C ASP A 140 14.98 0.82 -7.98
N ILE A 141 13.85 1.37 -7.52
CA ILE A 141 13.10 2.39 -8.25
C ILE A 141 13.89 3.70 -8.27
N PHE A 142 14.37 4.16 -7.12
CA PHE A 142 15.17 5.38 -7.01
C PHE A 142 16.44 5.31 -7.86
N ARG A 143 17.10 4.15 -7.95
CA ARG A 143 18.28 3.97 -8.81
C ARG A 143 17.99 4.29 -10.27
N LYS A 144 16.77 4.04 -10.76
CA LYS A 144 16.37 4.33 -12.15
C LYS A 144 16.14 5.82 -12.39
N VAL A 145 15.76 6.56 -11.36
CA VAL A 145 15.48 8.01 -11.45
C VAL A 145 16.71 8.83 -11.05
N HIS A 146 17.51 8.31 -10.11
CA HIS A 146 18.73 8.95 -9.59
C HIS A 146 19.97 8.06 -9.88
N PRO A 147 20.40 7.93 -11.13
CA PRO A 147 21.50 7.02 -11.47
C PRO A 147 22.83 7.39 -10.80
N GLU A 148 23.07 8.68 -10.58
CA GLU A 148 24.34 9.20 -10.02
C GLU A 148 24.34 9.30 -8.49
N ALA A 149 23.15 9.22 -7.84
CA ALA A 149 23.08 9.36 -6.39
C ALA A 149 23.58 8.11 -5.67
N SER A 150 24.24 8.30 -4.54
CA SER A 150 24.54 7.19 -3.63
C SER A 150 23.29 6.78 -2.87
N LEU A 151 22.94 5.49 -2.92
CA LEU A 151 21.75 4.92 -2.30
C LEU A 151 22.16 3.98 -1.17
N GLY A 152 21.78 4.31 0.06
CA GLY A 152 22.11 3.55 1.25
C GLY A 152 20.90 2.87 1.87
N LEU A 153 21.13 1.73 2.53
CA LEU A 153 20.13 1.01 3.32
C LEU A 153 20.44 1.18 4.81
N PHE A 154 19.40 1.36 5.62
CA PHE A 154 19.54 1.55 7.07
C PHE A 154 18.49 0.71 7.82
N TYR A 155 18.72 -0.61 7.82
CA TYR A 155 17.89 -1.58 8.55
C TYR A 155 18.70 -2.83 8.92
N GLY A 156 18.28 -3.55 9.95
CA GLY A 156 18.92 -4.78 10.39
C GLY A 156 20.43 -4.61 10.58
N GLY A 157 21.22 -5.40 9.87
CA GLY A 157 22.68 -5.34 9.85
C GLY A 157 23.28 -4.37 8.83
N GLU A 158 22.49 -3.89 7.86
CA GLU A 158 22.93 -2.95 6.82
C GLU A 158 22.78 -1.50 7.30
N LYS A 159 23.87 -0.77 7.39
CA LYS A 159 23.87 0.62 7.84
C LYS A 159 24.82 1.48 6.99
N THR A 160 24.26 2.12 5.97
CA THR A 160 24.94 3.09 5.11
C THR A 160 24.36 4.50 5.32
N PRO A 161 24.65 5.17 6.45
CA PRO A 161 24.02 6.44 6.83
C PRO A 161 24.46 7.64 5.97
N ASN A 162 25.61 7.54 5.32
CA ASN A 162 26.24 8.68 4.62
C ASN A 162 25.82 8.81 3.15
N ALA A 163 24.90 7.97 2.66
CA ALA A 163 24.39 8.05 1.30
C ALA A 163 23.54 9.32 1.07
N ASP A 164 23.40 9.73 -0.19
CA ASP A 164 22.54 10.84 -0.59
C ASP A 164 21.05 10.49 -0.32
N VAL A 165 20.65 9.25 -0.65
CA VAL A 165 19.33 8.74 -0.33
C VAL A 165 19.46 7.56 0.62
N VAL A 166 18.89 7.68 1.81
CA VAL A 166 18.89 6.63 2.84
C VAL A 166 17.51 6.01 2.96
N PHE A 167 17.42 4.70 2.74
CA PHE A 167 16.19 3.91 2.91
C PHE A 167 16.24 3.23 4.28
N ALA A 168 15.40 3.68 5.20
CA ALA A 168 15.45 3.25 6.60
C ALA A 168 14.17 2.55 7.04
N SER A 169 14.32 1.43 7.79
CA SER A 169 13.17 0.87 8.48
C SER A 169 12.87 1.70 9.73
N ILE A 170 11.58 1.95 9.97
CA ILE A 170 11.16 2.72 11.15
C ILE A 170 11.68 2.09 12.45
N GLN A 171 11.74 0.75 12.54
CA GLN A 171 12.20 0.03 13.71
C GLN A 171 13.69 0.29 14.00
N THR A 172 14.53 0.33 12.96
CA THR A 172 15.96 0.64 13.11
C THR A 172 16.15 2.13 13.37
N LEU A 173 15.43 2.97 12.62
CA LEU A 173 15.55 4.41 12.73
C LEU A 173 15.15 4.91 14.13
N THR A 174 14.05 4.41 14.70
CA THR A 174 13.61 4.77 16.06
C THR A 174 14.67 4.49 17.14
N ARG A 175 15.55 3.52 16.92
CA ARG A 175 16.64 3.20 17.85
C ARG A 175 17.92 3.98 17.60
N HIS A 176 18.09 4.49 16.37
CA HIS A 176 19.36 5.01 15.90
C HIS A 176 19.27 6.40 15.23
N TYR A 177 18.10 7.08 15.25
CA TYR A 177 17.93 8.38 14.59
C TYR A 177 18.94 9.43 15.08
N HIS A 178 19.36 9.37 16.34
CA HIS A 178 20.35 10.26 16.95
C HIS A 178 21.75 10.15 16.33
N GLN A 179 21.99 9.18 15.42
CA GLN A 179 23.24 9.09 14.65
C GLN A 179 23.24 10.06 13.46
N PHE A 180 22.13 10.71 13.19
CA PHE A 180 21.99 11.74 12.18
C PHE A 180 21.73 13.08 12.84
N ASP A 181 22.26 14.14 12.27
CA ASP A 181 21.88 15.49 12.65
C ASP A 181 20.42 15.75 12.24
N ALA A 182 19.71 16.59 12.97
CA ALA A 182 18.28 16.86 12.71
C ALA A 182 18.04 17.46 11.30
N ASP A 183 18.99 18.23 10.79
CA ASP A 183 19.01 18.88 9.48
C ASP A 183 19.75 18.06 8.41
N ARG A 184 20.04 16.77 8.70
CA ARG A 184 20.80 15.90 7.77
C ARG A 184 20.08 15.70 6.44
N PHE A 185 18.75 15.71 6.42
CA PHE A 185 17.95 15.41 5.25
C PHE A 185 17.13 16.61 4.82
N ASP A 186 17.22 16.95 3.53
CA ASP A 186 16.44 18.03 2.91
C ASP A 186 15.00 17.56 2.66
N TYR A 187 14.80 16.25 2.46
CA TYR A 187 13.51 15.65 2.13
C TYR A 187 13.27 14.37 2.93
N LEU A 188 12.10 14.30 3.57
CA LEU A 188 11.64 13.12 4.30
C LEU A 188 10.44 12.50 3.61
N VAL A 189 10.55 11.26 3.13
CA VAL A 189 9.44 10.46 2.61
C VAL A 189 9.04 9.43 3.65
N VAL A 190 7.76 9.39 4.01
CA VAL A 190 7.19 8.36 4.88
C VAL A 190 6.16 7.57 4.10
N ASP A 191 6.51 6.33 3.73
CA ASP A 191 5.61 5.41 3.04
C ASP A 191 4.68 4.71 4.05
N GLU A 192 3.48 4.34 3.59
CA GLU A 192 2.40 3.83 4.42
C GLU A 192 2.09 4.78 5.60
N PHE A 193 1.93 6.06 5.28
CA PHE A 193 1.77 7.15 6.24
C PHE A 193 0.60 6.94 7.23
N HIS A 194 -0.34 6.04 6.93
CA HIS A 194 -1.40 5.63 7.86
C HIS A 194 -0.86 5.00 9.17
N HIS A 195 0.44 4.70 9.26
CA HIS A 195 1.11 4.30 10.50
C HIS A 195 1.74 5.47 11.26
N ALA A 196 1.70 6.69 10.72
CA ALA A 196 2.42 7.85 11.27
C ALA A 196 1.89 8.31 12.65
N THR A 197 0.67 7.94 13.01
CA THR A 197 0.12 8.18 14.37
C THR A 197 0.80 7.35 15.47
N ALA A 198 1.54 6.29 15.10
CA ALA A 198 2.26 5.49 16.08
C ALA A 198 3.44 6.28 16.70
N PRO A 199 3.70 6.13 18.01
CA PRO A 199 4.76 6.89 18.71
C PRO A 199 6.16 6.74 18.12
N SER A 200 6.44 5.61 17.45
CA SER A 200 7.71 5.38 16.77
C SER A 200 7.90 6.30 15.56
N TYR A 201 6.84 6.52 14.78
CA TYR A 201 6.87 7.42 13.63
C TYR A 201 6.91 8.87 14.08
N GLN A 202 6.06 9.27 15.03
CA GLN A 202 6.03 10.63 15.55
C GLN A 202 7.40 11.06 16.07
N ARG A 203 8.09 10.20 16.85
CA ARG A 203 9.44 10.49 17.34
C ARG A 203 10.44 10.79 16.22
N VAL A 204 10.36 10.08 15.10
CA VAL A 204 11.23 10.29 13.94
C VAL A 204 10.85 11.56 13.19
N ILE A 205 9.56 11.78 12.97
CA ILE A 205 9.03 12.96 12.27
C ILE A 205 9.34 14.25 13.05
N ASP A 206 9.24 14.20 14.39
CA ASP A 206 9.51 15.35 15.26
C ASP A 206 11.02 15.65 15.43
N TYR A 207 11.87 14.65 15.20
CA TYR A 207 13.31 14.82 15.33
C TYR A 207 13.94 15.50 14.11
N PHE A 208 13.55 15.11 12.90
CA PHE A 208 14.12 15.66 11.68
C PHE A 208 13.43 16.96 11.28
N ASP A 209 14.22 17.90 10.77
CA ASP A 209 13.76 19.21 10.25
C ASP A 209 14.06 19.32 8.74
N PRO A 210 13.35 18.54 7.90
CA PRO A 210 13.53 18.59 6.45
C PRO A 210 12.89 19.85 5.86
N ASP A 211 13.36 20.27 4.68
CA ASP A 211 12.70 21.32 3.89
C ASP A 211 11.29 20.89 3.48
N PHE A 212 11.10 19.59 3.21
CA PHE A 212 9.78 19.03 2.91
C PHE A 212 9.59 17.60 3.43
N LEU A 213 8.41 17.34 4.02
CA LEU A 213 7.94 16.01 4.44
C LEU A 213 6.80 15.55 3.53
N LEU A 214 6.98 14.42 2.86
CA LEU A 214 5.97 13.76 2.04
C LEU A 214 5.43 12.51 2.73
N GLY A 215 4.18 12.54 3.12
CA GLY A 215 3.42 11.36 3.54
C GLY A 215 2.76 10.67 2.33
N LEU A 216 2.98 9.37 2.18
CA LEU A 216 2.37 8.56 1.14
C LEU A 216 1.47 7.49 1.74
N THR A 217 0.22 7.39 1.30
CA THR A 217 -0.69 6.33 1.72
C THR A 217 -1.61 5.88 0.60
N ALA A 218 -2.09 4.64 0.66
CA ALA A 218 -3.14 4.15 -0.25
C ALA A 218 -4.54 4.28 0.36
N THR A 219 -4.62 4.38 1.68
CA THR A 219 -5.88 4.36 2.45
C THR A 219 -5.86 5.47 3.50
N PRO A 220 -6.50 6.62 3.23
CA PRO A 220 -6.66 7.67 4.22
C PRO A 220 -7.67 7.29 5.32
N ASP A 221 -8.62 6.39 4.98
CA ASP A 221 -9.77 6.01 5.80
C ASP A 221 -9.43 4.93 6.83
N ARG A 222 -8.58 5.26 7.79
CA ARG A 222 -8.70 4.64 9.10
C ARG A 222 -9.39 5.65 10.02
N THR A 223 -9.96 5.19 11.12
CA THR A 223 -10.59 5.99 12.19
C THR A 223 -9.74 7.20 12.63
N ASP A 224 -8.50 7.25 12.21
CA ASP A 224 -7.45 8.23 12.50
C ASP A 224 -7.16 9.18 11.30
N GLY A 225 -8.02 9.22 10.28
CA GLY A 225 -7.78 10.02 9.05
C GLY A 225 -7.60 11.51 9.33
N ALA A 226 -8.33 12.06 10.30
CA ALA A 226 -8.15 13.44 10.75
C ALA A 226 -6.76 13.66 11.37
N ASP A 227 -6.25 12.69 12.14
CA ASP A 227 -4.95 12.79 12.81
C ASP A 227 -3.79 12.76 11.79
N LEU A 228 -3.96 12.04 10.66
CA LEU A 228 -2.95 11.99 9.60
C LEU A 228 -2.78 13.34 8.89
N LEU A 229 -3.88 14.03 8.62
CA LEU A 229 -3.85 15.36 8.01
C LEU A 229 -3.17 16.36 8.92
N VAL A 230 -3.47 16.33 10.23
CA VAL A 230 -2.82 17.20 11.22
C VAL A 230 -1.29 16.99 11.22
N LEU A 231 -0.80 15.76 11.11
CA LEU A 231 0.63 15.46 11.03
C LEU A 231 1.28 16.05 9.76
N CYS A 232 0.49 16.23 8.70
CA CYS A 232 0.91 16.87 7.45
C CYS A 232 0.54 18.36 7.39
N GLY A 233 0.16 18.99 8.51
CA GLY A 233 -0.22 20.40 8.56
C GLY A 233 -1.54 20.70 7.84
N ASP A 234 -2.50 19.78 7.92
CA ASP A 234 -3.79 19.80 7.23
C ASP A 234 -3.71 19.92 5.69
N ASN A 235 -2.57 19.54 5.13
CA ASN A 235 -2.26 19.68 3.72
C ASN A 235 -2.41 18.35 2.97
N LEU A 236 -3.59 18.12 2.38
CA LEU A 236 -3.86 17.05 1.41
C LEU A 236 -3.51 17.56 0.02
N VAL A 237 -2.34 17.17 -0.49
CA VAL A 237 -1.81 17.64 -1.77
C VAL A 237 -2.50 16.98 -2.95
N PHE A 238 -2.71 15.66 -2.88
CA PHE A 238 -3.29 14.89 -3.97
C PHE A 238 -4.04 13.68 -3.44
N ASP A 239 -5.21 13.41 -4.02
CA ASP A 239 -5.99 12.20 -3.73
C ASP A 239 -6.44 11.53 -5.03
N CYS A 240 -6.16 10.23 -5.15
CA CYS A 240 -6.69 9.37 -6.20
C CYS A 240 -6.92 7.96 -5.65
N ASN A 241 -8.16 7.65 -5.36
CA ASN A 241 -8.57 6.34 -4.88
C ASN A 241 -8.59 5.29 -6.02
N MET A 242 -8.85 4.03 -5.65
CA MET A 242 -8.84 2.91 -6.60
C MET A 242 -9.91 3.06 -7.71
N THR A 243 -11.11 3.51 -7.36
CA THR A 243 -12.20 3.69 -8.32
C THR A 243 -11.84 4.75 -9.36
N GLU A 244 -11.29 5.87 -8.91
CA GLU A 244 -10.82 6.93 -9.78
C GLU A 244 -9.66 6.47 -10.67
N GLY A 245 -8.72 5.71 -10.13
CA GLY A 245 -7.62 5.14 -10.90
C GLY A 245 -8.09 4.18 -12.00
N ILE A 246 -9.16 3.42 -11.78
CA ILE A 246 -9.79 2.57 -12.80
C ILE A 246 -10.51 3.42 -13.86
N VAL A 247 -11.29 4.42 -13.45
CA VAL A 247 -11.99 5.34 -14.38
C VAL A 247 -10.99 6.07 -15.28
N ARG A 248 -9.86 6.50 -14.74
CA ARG A 248 -8.78 7.14 -15.49
C ARG A 248 -7.93 6.17 -16.32
N LYS A 249 -8.23 4.87 -16.29
CA LYS A 249 -7.48 3.80 -16.98
C LYS A 249 -6.00 3.68 -16.55
N GLU A 250 -5.67 4.19 -15.37
CA GLU A 250 -4.36 4.03 -14.73
C GLU A 250 -4.25 2.69 -13.99
N LEU A 251 -5.40 2.12 -13.61
CA LEU A 251 -5.53 0.78 -13.01
C LEU A 251 -6.45 -0.09 -13.85
N CYS A 252 -6.16 -1.39 -13.89
CA CYS A 252 -7.03 -2.35 -14.53
C CYS A 252 -8.32 -2.56 -13.72
N PRO A 253 -9.48 -2.66 -14.37
CA PRO A 253 -10.67 -3.15 -13.72
C PRO A 253 -10.46 -4.60 -13.27
N PHE A 254 -11.13 -5.00 -12.20
CA PHE A 254 -11.08 -6.36 -11.68
C PHE A 254 -12.49 -6.89 -11.47
N GLN A 255 -12.62 -8.21 -11.55
CA GLN A 255 -13.83 -8.92 -11.14
C GLN A 255 -13.57 -9.50 -9.74
N TYR A 256 -14.50 -9.24 -8.84
CA TYR A 256 -14.44 -9.78 -7.48
C TYR A 256 -15.26 -11.06 -7.40
N TRP A 257 -14.62 -12.15 -7.04
CA TRP A 257 -15.26 -13.44 -6.80
C TRP A 257 -15.21 -13.76 -5.32
N GLY A 258 -16.38 -13.83 -4.68
CA GLY A 258 -16.49 -14.28 -3.30
C GLY A 258 -16.56 -15.81 -3.24
N ILE A 259 -15.61 -16.43 -2.56
CA ILE A 259 -15.67 -17.87 -2.27
C ILE A 259 -16.35 -18.02 -0.91
N LYS A 260 -17.43 -18.84 -0.87
CA LYS A 260 -18.14 -19.16 0.36
C LYS A 260 -17.22 -19.99 1.25
N ASP A 261 -16.99 -19.52 2.47
CA ASP A 261 -16.33 -20.32 3.49
C ASP A 261 -17.35 -21.20 4.22
N VAL A 262 -17.01 -22.48 4.40
CA VAL A 262 -17.85 -23.46 5.12
C VAL A 262 -17.51 -23.55 6.60
N VAL A 263 -16.50 -22.78 7.06
CA VAL A 263 -16.07 -22.76 8.45
C VAL A 263 -17.09 -22.00 9.30
N ASP A 264 -17.58 -22.64 10.37
CA ASP A 264 -18.33 -21.94 11.40
C ASP A 264 -17.37 -21.20 12.34
N TYR A 265 -17.36 -19.87 12.24
CA TYR A 265 -16.53 -19.01 13.08
C TYR A 265 -17.19 -18.62 14.40
N ALA A 266 -18.49 -18.87 14.58
CA ALA A 266 -19.23 -18.45 15.77
C ALA A 266 -18.68 -19.06 17.08
N PRO A 267 -18.25 -20.34 17.12
CA PRO A 267 -17.72 -20.93 18.34
C PRO A 267 -16.25 -20.54 18.64
N ILE A 268 -15.58 -19.78 17.76
CA ILE A 268 -14.17 -19.45 17.92
C ILE A 268 -14.01 -18.28 18.89
N PRO A 269 -13.33 -18.45 20.04
CA PRO A 269 -13.19 -17.40 21.04
C PRO A 269 -12.44 -16.19 20.52
N TRP A 270 -12.90 -14.99 20.89
CA TRP A 270 -12.17 -13.74 20.68
C TRP A 270 -11.19 -13.48 21.84
N ARG A 271 -9.93 -13.24 21.52
CA ARG A 271 -8.93 -12.77 22.48
C ARG A 271 -8.82 -11.26 22.46
N ASN A 272 -8.99 -10.64 23.62
CA ASN A 272 -8.83 -9.21 23.86
C ASN A 272 -9.70 -8.30 22.95
N GLY A 273 -10.84 -8.79 22.46
CA GLY A 273 -11.73 -8.04 21.58
C GLY A 273 -11.15 -7.64 20.22
N ARG A 274 -10.00 -8.19 19.81
CA ARG A 274 -9.28 -7.76 18.61
C ARG A 274 -9.00 -8.87 17.58
N ARG A 275 -8.95 -10.13 17.99
CA ARG A 275 -8.64 -11.25 17.09
C ARG A 275 -9.22 -12.56 17.61
N PHE A 276 -9.46 -13.50 16.71
CA PHE A 276 -9.76 -14.87 17.09
C PHE A 276 -8.58 -15.53 17.81
N ASP A 277 -8.90 -16.47 18.70
CA ASP A 277 -7.88 -17.35 19.27
C ASP A 277 -7.14 -18.08 18.13
N PRO A 278 -5.80 -17.93 18.00
CA PRO A 278 -5.09 -18.50 16.86
C PRO A 278 -5.19 -20.03 16.78
N GLN A 279 -5.15 -20.72 17.94
CA GLN A 279 -5.18 -22.18 17.99
C GLN A 279 -6.58 -22.70 17.64
N ALA A 280 -7.61 -22.06 18.16
CA ALA A 280 -9.00 -22.42 17.85
C ALA A 280 -9.34 -22.13 16.39
N LEU A 281 -8.83 -21.02 15.83
CA LEU A 281 -8.97 -20.67 14.42
C LEU A 281 -8.28 -21.70 13.51
N THR A 282 -7.02 -22.03 13.81
CA THR A 282 -6.27 -23.05 13.06
C THR A 282 -7.04 -24.39 13.06
N LYS A 283 -7.50 -24.85 14.24
CA LYS A 283 -8.26 -26.08 14.34
C LYS A 283 -9.58 -26.06 13.55
N ALA A 284 -10.28 -24.93 13.50
CA ALA A 284 -11.51 -24.78 12.73
C ALA A 284 -11.29 -24.77 11.22
N VAL A 285 -10.13 -24.23 10.79
CA VAL A 285 -9.77 -24.13 9.36
C VAL A 285 -9.11 -25.40 8.83
N GLU A 286 -8.41 -26.18 9.66
CA GLU A 286 -7.71 -27.43 9.31
C GLU A 286 -8.60 -28.69 9.39
N THR A 287 -9.93 -28.55 9.40
CA THR A 287 -10.81 -29.73 9.37
C THR A 287 -10.56 -30.57 8.12
N GLN A 288 -10.66 -31.92 8.27
CA GLN A 288 -10.29 -32.91 7.25
C GLN A 288 -10.98 -32.72 5.88
N GLU A 289 -12.12 -32.05 5.82
CA GLU A 289 -12.82 -31.74 4.58
C GLU A 289 -12.10 -30.71 3.69
N ARG A 290 -11.27 -29.86 4.27
CA ARG A 290 -10.47 -28.86 3.52
C ARG A 290 -9.13 -29.41 3.01
N ALA A 291 -8.62 -30.44 3.65
CA ALA A 291 -7.40 -31.13 3.19
C ALA A 291 -7.65 -32.02 1.95
N ALA A 292 -8.91 -32.25 1.59
CA ALA A 292 -9.34 -33.07 0.46
C ALA A 292 -9.77 -32.27 -0.79
N GLN A 293 -9.84 -30.94 -0.70
CA GLN A 293 -10.06 -30.00 -1.80
C GLN A 293 -8.77 -29.32 -2.26
#